data_401b316ecf679e217bc9a934e3d3c542
#
_entry.id   401b316ecf679e217bc9a934e3d3c542
#
_cell.length_a   1.000
_cell.length_b   1.000
_cell.length_c   1.000
_cell.angle_alpha   90.00
_cell.angle_beta   90.00
_cell.angle_gamma   90.00
#
_symmetry.space_group_name_H-M   'P 1'
#
loop_
_entity.id
_entity.type
_entity.pdbx_description
1 polymer ?
#
loop_
_entity_poly.entity_id
_entity_poly.type
_entity_poly.pdbx_seq_one_letter_code
_entity_poly.pdbx_strand_id
1 'polypeptide(L)'
;LKPRTARVRRDGSDVILPADEAARLYDRARRGLATGLGLTWRQCRSAVTVWGAIATGWALAMGLMSKEVTGLVDANPTILHSMGVDRGTDLLVMMAAVVSAVAAAAVGVQAGTRLAGEESSGRLGAVLSTRLPRERLWGVWWTTALFGSLSVMAISSLVLGVSTWCVSGQRAALRTALAVGAGYTAPVVLVTAVCAALCALGPRWAALGWLPVGWCFTVGFLGEALRLPQWSRD
;
A
#
# COMPACT_ATOMS: atom_id res chain seq x y z
N LEU A 1 36.82 20.04 -28.81
CA LEU A 1 37.29 19.53 -27.52
C LEU A 1 36.03 19.22 -26.69
N LYS A 2 35.75 17.91 -26.46
CA LYS A 2 34.68 17.49 -25.51
C LYS A 2 35.12 17.80 -24.10
N PRO A 3 34.26 18.37 -23.24
CA PRO A 3 34.62 18.63 -21.85
C PRO A 3 34.94 17.29 -21.15
N ARG A 4 36.07 17.26 -20.42
CA ARG A 4 36.52 16.05 -19.70
C ARG A 4 35.76 15.80 -18.41
N THR A 5 35.01 16.79 -17.91
CA THR A 5 34.22 16.72 -16.66
C THR A 5 32.89 17.39 -16.85
N ALA A 6 31.86 16.90 -16.15
CA ALA A 6 30.53 17.48 -16.08
C ALA A 6 30.14 17.74 -14.62
N ARG A 7 29.47 18.86 -14.37
CA ARG A 7 28.92 19.17 -13.05
C ARG A 7 27.54 18.53 -12.91
N VAL A 8 27.38 17.68 -11.92
CA VAL A 8 26.11 16.99 -11.64
C VAL A 8 25.67 17.36 -10.21
N ARG A 9 24.44 17.84 -10.07
CA ARG A 9 23.86 18.15 -8.76
C ARG A 9 23.33 16.87 -8.12
N ARG A 10 23.88 16.46 -7.00
CA ARG A 10 23.48 15.28 -6.24
C ARG A 10 23.20 15.71 -4.79
N ASP A 11 22.00 15.41 -4.30
CA ASP A 11 21.56 15.69 -2.93
C ASP A 11 21.81 17.14 -2.45
N GLY A 12 21.65 18.11 -3.36
CA GLY A 12 21.85 19.53 -3.07
C GLY A 12 23.29 20.02 -3.23
N SER A 13 24.27 19.14 -3.44
CA SER A 13 25.68 19.47 -3.67
C SER A 13 26.06 19.32 -5.15
N ASP A 14 26.92 20.22 -5.64
CA ASP A 14 27.50 20.14 -6.98
C ASP A 14 28.72 19.20 -6.95
N VAL A 15 28.59 18.05 -7.60
CA VAL A 15 29.66 17.07 -7.74
C VAL A 15 30.23 17.14 -9.16
N ILE A 16 31.55 17.23 -9.30
CA ILE A 16 32.24 17.20 -10.59
C ILE A 16 32.59 15.75 -10.91
N LEU A 17 31.99 15.21 -11.96
CA LEU A 17 32.21 13.84 -12.42
C LEU A 17 32.93 13.82 -13.79
N PRO A 18 33.66 12.74 -14.10
CA PRO A 18 34.13 12.48 -15.46
C PRO A 18 32.95 12.47 -16.43
N ALA A 19 33.15 13.00 -17.64
CA ALA A 19 32.06 13.17 -18.62
C ALA A 19 31.39 11.87 -19.02
N ASP A 20 32.12 10.76 -19.05
CA ASP A 20 31.62 9.42 -19.34
C ASP A 20 30.75 8.86 -18.21
N GLU A 21 31.13 9.11 -16.97
CA GLU A 21 30.36 8.73 -15.78
C GLU A 21 29.07 9.56 -15.66
N ALA A 22 29.15 10.85 -15.88
CA ALA A 22 28.01 11.72 -15.96
C ALA A 22 27.06 11.28 -17.07
N ALA A 23 27.55 10.94 -18.25
CA ALA A 23 26.75 10.43 -19.36
C ALA A 23 26.04 9.12 -19.00
N ARG A 24 26.72 8.18 -18.35
CA ARG A 24 26.10 6.91 -17.87
C ARG A 24 25.03 7.14 -16.82
N LEU A 25 25.22 8.08 -15.91
CA LEU A 25 24.21 8.48 -14.91
C LEU A 25 22.99 9.13 -15.58
N TYR A 26 23.23 10.02 -16.56
CA TYR A 26 22.15 10.64 -17.34
C TYR A 26 21.39 9.62 -18.18
N ASP A 27 22.06 8.67 -18.82
CA ASP A 27 21.41 7.61 -19.60
C ASP A 27 20.63 6.63 -18.73
N ARG A 28 21.12 6.32 -17.53
CA ARG A 28 20.39 5.49 -16.56
C ARG A 28 19.17 6.23 -16.02
N ALA A 29 19.32 7.49 -15.67
CA ALA A 29 18.21 8.35 -15.25
C ALA A 29 17.17 8.54 -16.38
N ARG A 30 17.62 8.77 -17.62
CA ARG A 30 16.78 8.92 -18.79
C ARG A 30 15.98 7.65 -19.11
N ARG A 31 16.60 6.48 -19.04
CA ARG A 31 15.90 5.18 -19.23
C ARG A 31 14.85 4.93 -18.17
N GLY A 32 15.11 5.27 -16.90
CA GLY A 32 14.13 5.19 -15.81
C GLY A 32 13.01 6.22 -15.89
N LEU A 33 13.26 7.38 -16.51
CA LEU A 33 12.29 8.47 -16.65
C LEU A 33 11.57 8.47 -18.02
N ALA A 34 12.13 7.79 -19.03
CA ALA A 34 11.55 7.72 -20.36
C ALA A 34 10.28 6.84 -20.40
N THR A 35 10.09 5.98 -19.41
CA THR A 35 8.84 5.27 -19.21
C THR A 35 8.02 5.99 -18.15
N GLY A 36 6.78 6.38 -18.46
CA GLY A 36 5.86 6.99 -17.50
C GLY A 36 5.77 6.17 -16.19
N LEU A 37 5.96 4.84 -16.26
CA LEU A 37 6.05 3.93 -15.12
C LEU A 37 7.19 4.26 -14.15
N GLY A 38 8.39 4.59 -14.66
CA GLY A 38 9.54 4.91 -13.79
C GLY A 38 9.34 6.21 -13.00
N LEU A 39 8.68 7.20 -13.60
CA LEU A 39 8.35 8.47 -12.94
C LEU A 39 7.30 8.24 -11.84
N THR A 40 6.20 7.57 -12.16
CA THR A 40 5.10 7.31 -11.22
C THR A 40 5.54 6.40 -10.07
N TRP A 41 6.37 5.38 -10.36
CA TRP A 41 6.95 4.54 -9.32
C TRP A 41 7.80 5.34 -8.32
N ARG A 42 8.66 6.24 -8.80
CA ARG A 42 9.47 7.09 -7.90
C ARG A 42 8.61 7.97 -6.99
N GLN A 43 7.44 8.38 -7.45
CA GLN A 43 6.51 9.18 -6.65
C GLN A 43 5.72 8.31 -5.67
N CYS A 44 5.30 7.11 -6.07
CA CYS A 44 4.53 6.20 -5.22
C CYS A 44 5.40 5.41 -4.23
N ARG A 45 6.69 5.17 -4.52
CA ARG A 45 7.57 4.28 -3.75
C ARG A 45 7.61 4.61 -2.25
N SER A 46 7.61 5.90 -1.88
CA SER A 46 7.65 6.27 -0.46
C SER A 46 6.35 5.92 0.27
N ALA A 47 5.19 5.99 -0.40
CA ALA A 47 3.94 5.49 0.16
C ALA A 47 4.00 3.97 0.34
N VAL A 48 4.41 3.25 -0.71
CA VAL A 48 4.55 1.79 -0.69
C VAL A 48 5.52 1.34 0.41
N THR A 49 6.67 2.01 0.56
CA THR A 49 7.66 1.62 1.58
C THR A 49 7.17 1.90 2.99
N VAL A 50 6.56 3.05 3.25
CA VAL A 50 6.07 3.41 4.60
C VAL A 50 4.91 2.52 5.01
N TRP A 51 3.86 2.44 4.18
CA TRP A 51 2.71 1.59 4.49
C TRP A 51 3.04 0.10 4.45
N GLY A 52 3.94 -0.29 3.54
CA GLY A 52 4.47 -1.66 3.48
C GLY A 52 5.25 -2.05 4.73
N ALA A 53 6.10 -1.16 5.27
CA ALA A 53 6.81 -1.39 6.52
C ALA A 53 5.84 -1.51 7.71
N ILE A 54 4.82 -0.64 7.78
CA ILE A 54 3.79 -0.70 8.83
C ILE A 54 3.01 -2.03 8.74
N ALA A 55 2.49 -2.38 7.57
CA ALA A 55 1.72 -3.61 7.37
C ALA A 55 2.55 -4.87 7.64
N THR A 56 3.77 -4.91 7.13
CA THR A 56 4.68 -6.05 7.29
C THR A 56 5.16 -6.19 8.73
N GLY A 57 5.51 -5.08 9.39
CA GLY A 57 5.89 -5.05 10.79
C GLY A 57 4.75 -5.52 11.71
N TRP A 58 3.53 -5.04 11.44
CA TRP A 58 2.32 -5.50 12.14
C TRP A 58 2.06 -7.00 11.92
N ALA A 59 2.10 -7.46 10.66
CA ALA A 59 1.92 -8.86 10.30
C ALA A 59 2.95 -9.78 10.98
N LEU A 60 4.22 -9.34 11.01
CA LEU A 60 5.28 -10.05 11.70
C LEU A 60 5.03 -10.12 13.21
N ALA A 61 4.69 -9.01 13.85
CA ALA A 61 4.41 -8.97 15.29
C ALA A 61 3.25 -9.91 15.66
N MET A 62 2.15 -9.85 14.90
CA MET A 62 1.00 -10.74 15.12
C MET A 62 1.36 -12.21 14.91
N GLY A 63 2.13 -12.52 13.86
CA GLY A 63 2.59 -13.88 13.61
C GLY A 63 3.50 -14.43 14.71
N LEU A 64 4.41 -13.61 15.25
CA LEU A 64 5.29 -14.02 16.36
C LEU A 64 4.53 -14.24 17.66
N MET A 65 3.47 -13.47 17.92
CA MET A 65 2.60 -13.63 19.10
C MET A 65 1.53 -14.71 18.94
N SER A 66 1.48 -15.39 17.78
CA SER A 66 0.39 -16.30 17.45
C SER A 66 0.17 -17.41 18.49
N LYS A 67 1.22 -17.94 19.08
CA LYS A 67 1.12 -19.05 20.05
C LYS A 67 0.46 -18.62 21.36
N GLU A 68 0.84 -17.45 21.90
CA GLU A 68 0.27 -16.90 23.13
C GLU A 68 -1.19 -16.48 22.93
N VAL A 69 -1.46 -15.76 21.83
CA VAL A 69 -2.82 -15.27 21.54
C VAL A 69 -3.78 -16.44 21.29
N THR A 70 -3.36 -17.44 20.50
CA THR A 70 -4.21 -18.61 20.24
C THR A 70 -4.47 -19.42 21.49
N GLY A 71 -3.47 -19.59 22.37
CA GLY A 71 -3.65 -20.29 23.65
C GLY A 71 -4.67 -19.62 24.56
N LEU A 72 -4.67 -18.29 24.62
CA LEU A 72 -5.66 -17.51 25.39
C LEU A 72 -7.07 -17.57 24.79
N VAL A 73 -7.18 -17.50 23.47
CA VAL A 73 -8.48 -17.52 22.77
C VAL A 73 -9.09 -18.92 22.78
N ASP A 74 -8.29 -19.97 22.55
CA ASP A 74 -8.75 -21.36 22.57
C ASP A 74 -9.21 -21.80 23.97
N ALA A 75 -8.69 -21.17 25.03
CA ALA A 75 -9.15 -21.38 26.40
C ALA A 75 -10.54 -20.76 26.67
N ASN A 76 -11.05 -19.89 25.78
CA ASN A 76 -12.34 -19.22 25.91
C ASN A 76 -13.28 -19.54 24.74
N PRO A 77 -13.95 -20.68 24.71
CA PRO A 77 -14.82 -21.09 23.60
C PRO A 77 -15.98 -20.12 23.32
N THR A 78 -16.37 -19.33 24.31
CA THR A 78 -17.42 -18.30 24.15
C THR A 78 -16.99 -17.21 23.17
N ILE A 79 -15.70 -16.82 23.17
CA ILE A 79 -15.15 -15.80 22.25
C ILE A 79 -15.14 -16.35 20.82
N LEU A 80 -14.69 -17.58 20.62
CA LEU A 80 -14.67 -18.24 19.30
C LEU A 80 -16.08 -18.32 18.71
N HIS A 81 -17.05 -18.75 19.52
CA HIS A 81 -18.43 -18.91 19.08
C HIS A 81 -19.10 -17.57 18.73
N SER A 82 -18.82 -16.51 19.50
CA SER A 82 -19.38 -15.18 19.24
C SER A 82 -18.84 -14.54 17.95
N MET A 83 -17.62 -14.92 17.54
CA MET A 83 -16.98 -14.40 16.32
C MET A 83 -17.10 -15.36 15.12
N GLY A 84 -17.77 -16.51 15.27
CA GLY A 84 -17.98 -17.47 14.18
C GLY A 84 -16.70 -18.11 13.65
N VAL A 85 -15.68 -18.25 14.51
CA VAL A 85 -14.35 -18.75 14.13
C VAL A 85 -14.06 -20.05 14.90
N ASP A 86 -13.50 -21.04 14.22
CA ASP A 86 -13.25 -22.37 14.83
C ASP A 86 -11.95 -22.42 15.63
N ARG A 87 -11.01 -21.50 15.39
CA ARG A 87 -9.67 -21.49 15.99
C ARG A 87 -9.18 -20.08 16.28
N GLY A 88 -8.49 -19.89 17.39
CA GLY A 88 -7.86 -18.61 17.72
C GLY A 88 -6.85 -18.14 16.69
N THR A 89 -6.18 -19.06 15.96
CA THR A 89 -5.31 -18.71 14.83
C THR A 89 -6.03 -18.00 13.71
N ASP A 90 -7.25 -18.41 13.37
CA ASP A 90 -8.01 -17.83 12.26
C ASP A 90 -8.48 -16.42 12.62
N LEU A 91 -8.90 -16.21 13.88
CA LEU A 91 -9.24 -14.89 14.41
C LEU A 91 -8.04 -13.94 14.32
N LEU A 92 -6.86 -14.38 14.77
CA LEU A 92 -5.63 -13.58 14.73
C LEU A 92 -5.26 -13.20 13.30
N VAL A 93 -5.35 -14.16 12.36
CA VAL A 93 -5.08 -13.93 10.95
C VAL A 93 -6.05 -12.92 10.35
N MET A 94 -7.35 -13.03 10.67
CA MET A 94 -8.36 -12.07 10.19
C MET A 94 -8.08 -10.66 10.71
N MET A 95 -7.81 -10.50 12.02
CA MET A 95 -7.48 -9.21 12.62
C MET A 95 -6.22 -8.59 12.03
N ALA A 96 -5.17 -9.39 11.83
CA ALA A 96 -3.94 -8.92 11.22
C ALA A 96 -4.13 -8.52 9.75
N ALA A 97 -4.97 -9.25 9.01
CA ALA A 97 -5.27 -8.97 7.61
C ALA A 97 -6.06 -7.67 7.42
N VAL A 98 -6.98 -7.33 8.33
CA VAL A 98 -7.71 -6.05 8.30
C VAL A 98 -6.75 -4.87 8.34
N VAL A 99 -5.79 -4.85 9.27
CA VAL A 99 -4.80 -3.76 9.37
C VAL A 99 -3.94 -3.69 8.13
N SER A 100 -3.53 -4.85 7.60
CA SER A 100 -2.75 -4.92 6.36
C SER A 100 -3.53 -4.40 5.16
N ALA A 101 -4.84 -4.69 5.08
CA ALA A 101 -5.73 -4.20 4.04
C ALA A 101 -5.92 -2.68 4.12
N VAL A 102 -6.11 -2.13 5.33
CA VAL A 102 -6.20 -0.68 5.56
C VAL A 102 -4.90 0.01 5.12
N ALA A 103 -3.73 -0.53 5.49
CA ALA A 103 -2.44 0.01 5.07
C ALA A 103 -2.24 -0.08 3.54
N ALA A 104 -2.66 -1.20 2.92
CA ALA A 104 -2.61 -1.36 1.47
C ALA A 104 -3.54 -0.36 0.75
N ALA A 105 -4.75 -0.14 1.25
CA ALA A 105 -5.68 0.86 0.71
C ALA A 105 -5.13 2.29 0.85
N ALA A 106 -4.47 2.59 1.98
CA ALA A 106 -3.83 3.89 2.22
C ALA A 106 -2.74 4.22 1.18
N VAL A 107 -2.05 3.23 0.61
CA VAL A 107 -1.12 3.44 -0.52
C VAL A 107 -1.85 4.03 -1.72
N GLY A 108 -3.01 3.46 -2.09
CA GLY A 108 -3.82 3.95 -3.22
C GLY A 108 -4.31 5.37 -3.00
N VAL A 109 -4.84 5.65 -1.79
CA VAL A 109 -5.33 6.98 -1.43
C VAL A 109 -4.20 8.01 -1.40
N GLN A 110 -3.05 7.66 -0.83
CA GLN A 110 -1.89 8.56 -0.81
C GLN A 110 -1.34 8.83 -2.22
N ALA A 111 -1.39 7.86 -3.12
CA ALA A 111 -1.04 8.08 -4.51
C ALA A 111 -2.00 9.08 -5.18
N GLY A 112 -3.32 8.96 -4.92
CA GLY A 112 -4.33 9.89 -5.42
C GLY A 112 -4.15 11.31 -4.90
N THR A 113 -3.95 11.50 -3.60
CA THR A 113 -3.72 12.83 -3.01
C THR A 113 -2.44 13.48 -3.52
N ARG A 114 -1.40 12.70 -3.83
CA ARG A 114 -0.18 13.22 -4.48
C ARG A 114 -0.45 13.66 -5.92
N LEU A 115 -1.18 12.87 -6.70
CA LEU A 115 -1.57 13.25 -8.05
C LEU A 115 -2.33 14.59 -8.06
N ALA A 116 -3.30 14.72 -7.15
CA ALA A 116 -4.06 15.94 -6.96
C ALA A 116 -3.17 17.15 -6.58
N GLY A 117 -2.15 16.91 -5.74
CA GLY A 117 -1.15 17.92 -5.38
C GLY A 117 -0.27 18.37 -6.57
N GLU A 118 0.14 17.42 -7.43
CA GLU A 118 0.89 17.74 -8.66
C GLU A 118 0.02 18.53 -9.66
N GLU A 119 -1.27 18.20 -9.75
CA GLU A 119 -2.22 18.90 -10.62
C GLU A 119 -2.50 20.32 -10.09
N SER A 120 -2.78 20.48 -8.81
CA SER A 120 -3.07 21.79 -8.20
C SER A 120 -1.86 22.74 -8.19
N SER A 121 -0.64 22.20 -8.12
CA SER A 121 0.60 23.00 -8.19
C SER A 121 1.03 23.37 -9.62
N GLY A 122 0.28 22.95 -10.65
CA GLY A 122 0.60 23.21 -12.05
C GLY A 122 1.78 22.41 -12.61
N ARG A 123 2.47 21.60 -11.78
CA ARG A 123 3.61 20.79 -12.23
C ARG A 123 3.21 19.73 -13.28
N LEU A 124 1.99 19.25 -13.19
CA LEU A 124 1.44 18.33 -14.18
C LEU A 124 1.36 18.99 -15.58
N GLY A 125 1.11 20.29 -15.66
CA GLY A 125 1.09 21.06 -16.91
C GLY A 125 2.42 20.99 -17.67
N ALA A 126 3.55 21.05 -16.95
CA ALA A 126 4.87 20.91 -17.55
C ALA A 126 5.11 19.49 -18.12
N VAL A 127 4.54 18.45 -17.52
CA VAL A 127 4.63 17.08 -18.04
C VAL A 127 3.70 16.88 -19.23
N LEU A 128 2.50 17.48 -19.18
CA LEU A 128 1.51 17.41 -20.26
C LEU A 128 1.88 18.27 -21.50
N SER A 129 2.81 19.22 -21.37
CA SER A 129 3.38 19.92 -22.53
C SER A 129 4.27 19.01 -23.39
N THR A 130 4.63 17.84 -22.89
CA THR A 130 5.27 16.78 -23.68
C THR A 130 4.21 15.99 -24.46
N ARG A 131 4.64 15.14 -25.40
CA ARG A 131 3.73 14.34 -26.26
C ARG A 131 2.97 13.21 -25.51
N LEU A 132 2.88 13.23 -24.18
CA LEU A 132 2.18 12.21 -23.41
C LEU A 132 0.69 12.58 -23.27
N PRO A 133 -0.24 11.76 -23.79
CA PRO A 133 -1.66 12.00 -23.60
C PRO A 133 -2.05 11.84 -22.11
N ARG A 134 -2.92 12.72 -21.62
CA ARG A 134 -3.37 12.76 -20.21
C ARG A 134 -3.90 11.42 -19.73
N GLU A 135 -4.66 10.72 -20.57
CA GLU A 135 -5.24 9.39 -20.27
C GLU A 135 -4.17 8.34 -20.00
N ARG A 136 -3.08 8.37 -20.79
CA ARG A 136 -1.98 7.43 -20.59
C ARG A 136 -1.23 7.69 -19.29
N LEU A 137 -0.99 8.95 -18.94
CA LEU A 137 -0.36 9.32 -17.67
C LEU A 137 -1.25 8.87 -16.50
N TRP A 138 -2.55 9.12 -16.60
CA TRP A 138 -3.56 8.70 -15.62
C TRP A 138 -3.60 7.18 -15.44
N GLY A 139 -3.68 6.43 -16.53
CA GLY A 139 -3.68 4.98 -16.52
C GLY A 139 -2.41 4.41 -15.87
N VAL A 140 -1.24 4.93 -16.25
CA VAL A 140 0.05 4.52 -15.67
C VAL A 140 0.14 4.85 -14.18
N TRP A 141 -0.40 5.99 -13.74
CA TRP A 141 -0.41 6.37 -12.33
C TRP A 141 -1.22 5.38 -11.49
N TRP A 142 -2.45 5.13 -11.89
CA TRP A 142 -3.35 4.28 -11.13
C TRP A 142 -2.97 2.80 -11.18
N THR A 143 -2.45 2.30 -12.30
CA THR A 143 -1.89 0.94 -12.36
C THR A 143 -0.69 0.80 -11.43
N THR A 144 0.17 1.79 -11.33
CA THR A 144 1.31 1.80 -10.39
C THR A 144 0.84 1.84 -8.93
N ALA A 145 -0.15 2.68 -8.62
CA ALA A 145 -0.73 2.77 -7.28
C ALA A 145 -1.38 1.44 -6.87
N LEU A 146 -2.18 0.85 -7.76
CA LEU A 146 -2.85 -0.44 -7.52
C LEU A 146 -1.83 -1.57 -7.33
N PHE A 147 -0.81 -1.64 -8.19
CA PHE A 147 0.27 -2.62 -8.04
C PHE A 147 0.99 -2.46 -6.70
N GLY A 148 1.27 -1.23 -6.26
CA GLY A 148 1.84 -0.93 -4.95
C GLY A 148 0.96 -1.42 -3.80
N SER A 149 -0.34 -1.12 -3.84
CA SER A 149 -1.32 -1.57 -2.84
C SER A 149 -1.41 -3.10 -2.75
N LEU A 150 -1.52 -3.77 -3.89
CA LEU A 150 -1.58 -5.23 -3.96
C LEU A 150 -0.27 -5.89 -3.51
N SER A 151 0.88 -5.27 -3.81
CA SER A 151 2.18 -5.75 -3.34
C SER A 151 2.29 -5.68 -1.82
N VAL A 152 1.84 -4.59 -1.20
CA VAL A 152 1.80 -4.45 0.27
C VAL A 152 0.92 -5.54 0.88
N MET A 153 -0.28 -5.77 0.32
CA MET A 153 -1.19 -6.82 0.80
C MET A 153 -0.57 -8.22 0.68
N ALA A 154 0.00 -8.55 -0.48
CA ALA A 154 0.62 -9.85 -0.72
C ALA A 154 1.82 -10.12 0.20
N ILE A 155 2.71 -9.13 0.36
CA ILE A 155 3.91 -9.26 1.20
C ILE A 155 3.50 -9.41 2.68
N SER A 156 2.58 -8.58 3.17
CA SER A 156 2.13 -8.65 4.57
C SER A 156 1.42 -9.97 4.86
N SER A 157 0.57 -10.47 3.95
CA SER A 157 -0.09 -11.78 4.10
C SER A 157 0.91 -12.94 4.09
N LEU A 158 1.94 -12.86 3.24
CA LEU A 158 3.01 -13.85 3.21
C LEU A 158 3.81 -13.86 4.52
N VAL A 159 4.21 -12.68 5.00
CA VAL A 159 4.97 -12.53 6.26
C VAL A 159 4.14 -13.04 7.43
N LEU A 160 2.85 -12.68 7.51
CA LEU A 160 1.93 -13.17 8.52
C LEU A 160 1.86 -14.70 8.51
N GLY A 161 1.62 -15.30 7.34
CA GLY A 161 1.49 -16.75 7.20
C GLY A 161 2.77 -17.50 7.54
N VAL A 162 3.93 -16.99 7.09
CA VAL A 162 5.24 -17.60 7.38
C VAL A 162 5.58 -17.48 8.87
N SER A 163 5.43 -16.30 9.47
CA SER A 163 5.74 -16.09 10.89
C SER A 163 4.82 -16.94 11.80
N THR A 164 3.52 -16.99 11.49
CA THR A 164 2.58 -17.85 12.23
C THR A 164 2.93 -19.32 12.06
N TRP A 165 3.30 -19.77 10.86
CA TRP A 165 3.74 -21.15 10.63
C TRP A 165 5.02 -21.46 11.40
N CYS A 166 6.03 -20.60 11.39
CA CYS A 166 7.29 -20.82 12.12
C CYS A 166 7.06 -20.96 13.64
N VAL A 167 6.12 -20.20 14.20
CA VAL A 167 5.84 -20.21 15.65
C VAL A 167 4.90 -21.35 16.05
N SER A 168 3.82 -21.58 15.28
CA SER A 168 2.80 -22.59 15.60
C SER A 168 3.10 -23.98 15.06
N GLY A 169 4.02 -24.12 14.08
CA GLY A 169 4.29 -25.37 13.37
C GLY A 169 3.19 -25.78 12.38
N GLN A 170 2.10 -25.02 12.29
CA GLN A 170 0.92 -25.35 11.48
C GLN A 170 1.03 -24.78 10.07
N ARG A 171 1.28 -25.64 9.07
CA ARG A 171 1.30 -25.22 7.65
C ARG A 171 -0.04 -24.66 7.16
N ALA A 172 -1.13 -25.03 7.80
CA ALA A 172 -2.46 -24.52 7.48
C ALA A 172 -2.53 -22.99 7.66
N ALA A 173 -1.83 -22.42 8.66
CA ALA A 173 -1.79 -20.99 8.92
C ALA A 173 -1.31 -20.15 7.71
N LEU A 174 -0.32 -20.66 6.96
CA LEU A 174 0.13 -20.01 5.73
C LEU A 174 -0.98 -19.94 4.67
N ARG A 175 -1.71 -21.04 4.49
CA ARG A 175 -2.81 -21.09 3.51
C ARG A 175 -3.95 -20.17 3.93
N THR A 176 -4.33 -20.17 5.21
CA THR A 176 -5.36 -19.28 5.76
C THR A 176 -4.95 -17.83 5.57
N ALA A 177 -3.71 -17.43 5.92
CA ALA A 177 -3.25 -16.06 5.76
C ALA A 177 -3.27 -15.59 4.30
N LEU A 178 -2.85 -16.45 3.35
CA LEU A 178 -2.90 -16.12 1.93
C LEU A 178 -4.33 -16.05 1.38
N ALA A 179 -5.22 -16.97 1.81
CA ALA A 179 -6.62 -16.96 1.39
C ALA A 179 -7.37 -15.73 1.91
N VAL A 180 -7.19 -15.39 3.19
CA VAL A 180 -7.76 -14.18 3.80
C VAL A 180 -7.19 -12.93 3.12
N GLY A 181 -5.87 -12.88 2.91
CA GLY A 181 -5.23 -11.79 2.18
C GLY A 181 -5.77 -11.62 0.77
N ALA A 182 -5.99 -12.71 0.04
CA ALA A 182 -6.62 -12.68 -1.28
C ALA A 182 -8.05 -12.14 -1.21
N GLY A 183 -8.85 -12.50 -0.21
CA GLY A 183 -10.20 -11.97 0.01
C GLY A 183 -10.20 -10.45 0.21
N TYR A 184 -9.23 -9.91 0.94
CA TYR A 184 -9.12 -8.47 1.16
C TYR A 184 -8.59 -7.68 -0.05
N THR A 185 -8.15 -8.32 -1.13
CA THR A 185 -7.76 -7.59 -2.36
C THR A 185 -8.91 -6.84 -2.98
N ALA A 186 -10.13 -7.39 -2.94
CA ALA A 186 -11.32 -6.74 -3.51
C ALA A 186 -11.64 -5.38 -2.83
N PRO A 187 -11.77 -5.27 -1.49
CA PRO A 187 -11.97 -3.99 -0.84
C PRO A 187 -10.79 -3.02 -1.05
N VAL A 188 -9.54 -3.48 -1.10
CA VAL A 188 -8.38 -2.62 -1.40
C VAL A 188 -8.48 -2.02 -2.81
N VAL A 189 -8.84 -2.83 -3.80
CA VAL A 189 -9.08 -2.38 -5.19
C VAL A 189 -10.23 -1.38 -5.22
N LEU A 190 -11.35 -1.67 -4.53
CA LEU A 190 -12.51 -0.79 -4.47
C LEU A 190 -12.16 0.59 -3.91
N VAL A 191 -11.48 0.66 -2.76
CA VAL A 191 -11.08 1.93 -2.14
C VAL A 191 -10.15 2.71 -3.06
N THR A 192 -9.19 2.03 -3.71
CA THR A 192 -8.29 2.65 -4.69
C THR A 192 -9.06 3.20 -5.91
N ALA A 193 -10.05 2.45 -6.41
CA ALA A 193 -10.91 2.87 -7.52
C ALA A 193 -11.81 4.06 -7.14
N VAL A 194 -12.39 4.06 -5.93
CA VAL A 194 -13.16 5.20 -5.41
C VAL A 194 -12.29 6.45 -5.33
N CYS A 195 -11.05 6.33 -4.83
CA CYS A 195 -10.12 7.46 -4.80
C CYS A 195 -9.79 7.94 -6.21
N ALA A 196 -9.60 7.03 -7.18
CA ALA A 196 -9.41 7.39 -8.59
C ALA A 196 -10.60 8.18 -9.14
N ALA A 197 -11.81 7.72 -8.88
CA ALA A 197 -13.03 8.42 -9.30
C ALA A 197 -13.14 9.83 -8.67
N LEU A 198 -12.83 9.96 -7.37
CA LEU A 198 -12.81 11.26 -6.69
C LEU A 198 -11.77 12.22 -7.30
N CYS A 199 -10.57 11.72 -7.62
CA CYS A 199 -9.55 12.51 -8.31
C CYS A 199 -9.99 12.94 -9.72
N ALA A 200 -10.80 12.14 -10.41
CA ALA A 200 -11.36 12.49 -11.72
C ALA A 200 -12.36 13.65 -11.64
N LEU A 201 -13.10 13.76 -10.53
CA LEU A 201 -14.01 14.87 -10.24
C LEU A 201 -13.27 16.18 -9.93
N GLY A 202 -12.01 16.11 -9.54
CA GLY A 202 -11.14 17.26 -9.32
C GLY A 202 -10.24 17.12 -8.09
N PRO A 203 -9.12 17.87 -8.04
CA PRO A 203 -8.10 17.74 -6.99
C PRO A 203 -8.63 17.93 -5.57
N ARG A 204 -9.64 18.79 -5.39
CA ARG A 204 -10.27 19.09 -4.11
C ARG A 204 -10.96 17.87 -3.47
N TRP A 205 -11.43 16.92 -4.28
CA TRP A 205 -12.14 15.73 -3.82
C TRP A 205 -11.20 14.58 -3.42
N ALA A 206 -9.93 14.65 -3.83
CA ALA A 206 -8.96 13.59 -3.56
C ALA A 206 -8.80 13.27 -2.07
N ALA A 207 -8.91 14.29 -1.19
CA ALA A 207 -8.82 14.13 0.26
C ALA A 207 -9.95 13.24 0.82
N LEU A 208 -11.12 13.23 0.19
CA LEU A 208 -12.24 12.38 0.61
C LEU A 208 -11.94 10.87 0.43
N GLY A 209 -10.93 10.52 -0.35
CA GLY A 209 -10.45 9.13 -0.45
C GLY A 209 -9.99 8.54 0.89
N TRP A 210 -9.68 9.37 1.90
CA TRP A 210 -9.36 8.92 3.25
C TRP A 210 -10.58 8.50 4.07
N LEU A 211 -11.81 8.93 3.70
CA LEU A 211 -13.02 8.57 4.43
C LEU A 211 -13.29 7.05 4.44
N PRO A 212 -13.22 6.32 3.30
CA PRO A 212 -13.37 4.87 3.32
C PRO A 212 -12.30 4.17 4.17
N VAL A 213 -11.05 4.64 4.13
CA VAL A 213 -9.94 4.08 4.93
C VAL A 213 -10.21 4.30 6.42
N GLY A 214 -10.58 5.53 6.81
CA GLY A 214 -10.93 5.87 8.18
C GLY A 214 -12.16 5.09 8.66
N TRP A 215 -13.17 4.92 7.80
CA TRP A 215 -14.36 4.14 8.11
C TRP A 215 -14.01 2.66 8.35
N CYS A 216 -13.27 2.02 7.46
CA CYS A 216 -12.83 0.64 7.62
C CYS A 216 -12.02 0.44 8.91
N PHE A 217 -11.14 1.39 9.25
CA PHE A 217 -10.37 1.36 10.49
C PHE A 217 -11.30 1.47 11.71
N THR A 218 -12.22 2.42 11.69
CA THR A 218 -13.17 2.66 12.80
C THR A 218 -14.09 1.46 13.00
N VAL A 219 -14.67 0.92 11.94
CA VAL A 219 -15.56 -0.24 12.03
C VAL A 219 -14.79 -1.48 12.46
N GLY A 220 -13.58 -1.71 11.92
CA GLY A 220 -12.76 -2.88 12.23
C GLY A 220 -12.25 -2.92 13.67
N PHE A 221 -11.96 -1.77 14.28
CA PHE A 221 -11.39 -1.70 15.64
C PHE A 221 -12.36 -1.21 16.72
N LEU A 222 -13.27 -0.31 16.37
CA LEU A 222 -14.16 0.36 17.31
C LEU A 222 -15.63 -0.05 17.13
N GLY A 223 -15.94 -0.87 16.13
CA GLY A 223 -17.31 -1.25 15.79
C GLY A 223 -18.09 -1.88 16.94
N GLU A 224 -17.42 -2.74 17.73
CA GLU A 224 -18.02 -3.34 18.94
C GLU A 224 -18.12 -2.33 20.09
N ALA A 225 -17.07 -1.53 20.31
CA ALA A 225 -17.04 -0.52 21.37
C ALA A 225 -18.11 0.58 21.15
N LEU A 226 -18.34 0.96 19.91
CA LEU A 226 -19.32 1.96 19.49
C LEU A 226 -20.75 1.39 19.32
N ARG A 227 -20.95 0.07 19.55
CA ARG A 227 -22.24 -0.63 19.35
C ARG A 227 -22.90 -0.27 18.01
N LEU A 228 -22.09 -0.23 16.95
CA LEU A 228 -22.58 0.09 15.61
C LEU A 228 -23.59 -0.95 15.15
N PRO A 229 -24.69 -0.54 14.49
CA PRO A 229 -25.71 -1.45 13.99
C PRO A 229 -25.11 -2.42 12.97
N GLN A 230 -25.68 -3.65 12.91
CA GLN A 230 -25.15 -4.77 12.15
C GLN A 230 -24.98 -4.46 10.66
N TRP A 231 -25.89 -3.66 10.06
CA TRP A 231 -25.82 -3.23 8.67
C TRP A 231 -24.58 -2.37 8.32
N SER A 232 -23.87 -1.83 9.30
CA SER A 232 -22.64 -1.05 9.09
C SER A 232 -21.38 -1.91 9.17
N ARG A 233 -21.54 -3.21 9.52
CA ARG A 233 -20.46 -4.20 9.68
C ARG A 233 -20.43 -5.22 8.55
N ASP A 234 -21.56 -5.44 7.88
CA ASP A 234 -21.73 -6.27 6.69
C ASP A 234 -21.52 -5.42 5.42
#